data_575f12539977977f23a51cdb07788ee8
#
_entry.id   575f12539977977f23a51cdb07788ee8
#
_cell.length_a   1.000
_cell.length_b   1.000
_cell.length_c   1.000
_cell.angle_alpha   90.00
_cell.angle_beta   90.00
_cell.angle_gamma   90.00
#
_symmetry.space_group_name_H-M   'P 1'
#
loop_
_entity.id
_entity.type
_entity.pdbx_description
1 polymer ?
#
loop_
_entity_poly.entity_id
_entity_poly.type
_entity_poly.pdbx_seq_one_letter_code
_entity_poly.pdbx_strand_id
1 'polypeptide(L)'
;MFKEKMVYYRKKNMMTQEDLAECLYVSRQTITKWESGDILPSLEYLINLSDIFHVTIDSLVKEDDCIALEQESIDYDLASFLVKAKQSTYASKQNKIQSSRLDSHDYAYEDENYRYIDSFFGSSLFSGQEIVYHKDKVCWSMNYYGKVLNNHFSGDFLKEALLQVKAINPLRGPDIYQQGEYTYVCHVDGDKDMFCGTEGIYYQSTLVYQGYFHGGMIM
;
A
#
# COMPACT_ATOMS: atom_id res chain seq x y z
N MET A 1 3.12 14.65 -21.78
CA MET A 1 4.22 15.67 -21.94
C MET A 1 4.75 16.12 -20.59
N PHE A 2 6.03 16.56 -20.49
CA PHE A 2 6.68 16.97 -19.22
C PHE A 2 5.82 17.92 -18.35
N LYS A 3 5.23 18.95 -18.93
CA LYS A 3 4.43 19.96 -18.20
C LYS A 3 3.27 19.36 -17.40
N GLU A 4 2.59 18.38 -17.96
CA GLU A 4 1.43 17.72 -17.34
C GLU A 4 1.90 16.86 -16.16
N LYS A 5 3.00 16.14 -16.32
CA LYS A 5 3.63 15.33 -15.27
C LYS A 5 4.15 16.19 -14.13
N MET A 6 4.75 17.33 -14.45
CA MET A 6 5.23 18.26 -13.43
C MET A 6 4.08 18.80 -12.54
N VAL A 7 2.99 19.25 -13.17
CA VAL A 7 1.77 19.68 -12.44
C VAL A 7 1.20 18.54 -11.61
N TYR A 8 1.16 17.35 -12.20
CA TYR A 8 0.66 16.14 -11.54
C TYR A 8 1.47 15.81 -10.28
N TYR A 9 2.80 15.61 -10.40
CA TYR A 9 3.65 15.23 -9.26
C TYR A 9 3.70 16.31 -8.17
N ARG A 10 3.69 17.59 -8.53
CA ARG A 10 3.59 18.66 -7.54
C ARG A 10 2.30 18.56 -6.74
N LYS A 11 1.15 18.41 -7.39
CA LYS A 11 -0.15 18.26 -6.72
C LYS A 11 -0.23 16.99 -5.88
N LYS A 12 0.32 15.88 -6.36
CA LYS A 12 0.41 14.61 -5.63
C LYS A 12 1.18 14.77 -4.32
N ASN A 13 2.25 15.56 -4.33
CA ASN A 13 3.01 15.91 -3.12
C ASN A 13 2.38 17.07 -2.32
N MET A 14 1.13 17.46 -2.63
CA MET A 14 0.39 18.53 -1.96
C MET A 14 1.12 19.89 -1.92
N MET A 15 2.01 20.15 -2.89
CA MET A 15 2.81 21.36 -2.98
C MET A 15 2.10 22.43 -3.82
N THR A 16 2.20 23.70 -3.39
CA THR A 16 1.88 24.84 -4.23
C THR A 16 3.04 25.13 -5.20
N GLN A 17 2.84 26.02 -6.17
CA GLN A 17 3.94 26.48 -7.03
C GLN A 17 5.01 27.25 -6.24
N GLU A 18 4.62 27.93 -5.16
CA GLU A 18 5.52 28.57 -4.22
C GLU A 18 6.40 27.57 -3.49
N ASP A 19 5.79 26.52 -2.89
CA ASP A 19 6.52 25.51 -2.14
C ASP A 19 7.57 24.81 -3.02
N LEU A 20 7.20 24.46 -4.26
CA LEU A 20 8.15 23.86 -5.19
C LEU A 20 9.26 24.83 -5.61
N ALA A 21 8.92 26.10 -5.79
CA ALA A 21 9.90 27.14 -6.12
C ALA A 21 10.92 27.35 -5.00
N GLU A 22 10.47 27.34 -3.75
CA GLU A 22 11.35 27.41 -2.56
C GLU A 22 12.28 26.19 -2.47
N CYS A 23 11.76 24.97 -2.66
CA CYS A 23 12.55 23.75 -2.64
C CYS A 23 13.67 23.74 -3.72
N LEU A 24 13.41 24.36 -4.88
CA LEU A 24 14.34 24.40 -6.02
C LEU A 24 15.19 25.67 -6.07
N TYR A 25 14.98 26.60 -5.12
CA TYR A 25 15.64 27.91 -5.10
C TYR A 25 15.45 28.72 -6.39
N VAL A 26 14.25 28.65 -6.97
CA VAL A 26 13.87 29.40 -8.18
C VAL A 26 12.66 30.33 -7.91
N SER A 27 12.35 31.21 -8.86
CA SER A 27 11.14 32.02 -8.74
C SER A 27 9.87 31.19 -9.06
N ARG A 28 8.74 31.53 -8.43
CA ARG A 28 7.43 30.96 -8.79
C ARG A 28 7.16 31.08 -10.31
N GLN A 29 7.58 32.21 -10.91
CA GLN A 29 7.41 32.41 -12.35
C GLN A 29 8.16 31.35 -13.17
N THR A 30 9.30 30.86 -12.69
CA THR A 30 10.04 29.77 -13.33
C THR A 30 9.23 28.49 -13.30
N ILE A 31 8.63 28.13 -12.16
CA ILE A 31 7.74 26.97 -12.05
C ILE A 31 6.54 27.11 -12.99
N THR A 32 5.91 28.29 -13.02
CA THR A 32 4.80 28.55 -13.93
C THR A 32 5.17 28.33 -15.40
N LYS A 33 6.36 28.79 -15.82
CA LYS A 33 6.85 28.58 -17.20
C LYS A 33 7.14 27.12 -17.52
N TRP A 34 7.63 26.34 -16.54
CA TRP A 34 7.83 24.91 -16.73
C TRP A 34 6.48 24.18 -16.82
N GLU A 35 5.51 24.53 -16.00
CA GLU A 35 4.16 23.95 -16.01
C GLU A 35 3.32 24.35 -17.22
N SER A 36 3.56 25.55 -17.81
CA SER A 36 2.94 25.93 -19.09
C SER A 36 3.60 25.27 -20.29
N GLY A 37 4.85 24.81 -20.13
CA GLY A 37 5.66 24.25 -21.21
C GLY A 37 6.39 25.29 -22.06
N ASP A 38 6.41 26.56 -21.62
CA ASP A 38 7.12 27.66 -22.31
C ASP A 38 8.63 27.43 -22.29
N ILE A 39 9.14 26.85 -21.21
CA ILE A 39 10.57 26.54 -21.01
C ILE A 39 10.67 25.14 -20.36
N LEU A 40 11.67 24.38 -20.74
CA LEU A 40 12.02 23.13 -20.07
C LEU A 40 13.10 23.41 -18.99
N PRO A 41 13.06 22.73 -17.84
CA PRO A 41 14.12 22.79 -16.85
C PRO A 41 15.42 22.19 -17.40
N SER A 42 16.56 22.68 -16.90
CA SER A 42 17.85 22.05 -17.19
C SER A 42 17.97 20.68 -16.54
N LEU A 43 18.95 19.88 -16.96
CA LEU A 43 19.20 18.55 -16.40
C LEU A 43 19.36 18.58 -14.87
N GLU A 44 20.01 19.61 -14.33
CA GLU A 44 20.19 19.80 -12.89
C GLU A 44 18.85 19.92 -12.16
N TYR A 45 17.93 20.71 -12.71
CA TYR A 45 16.57 20.83 -12.13
C TYR A 45 15.73 19.56 -12.33
N LEU A 46 15.94 18.81 -13.42
CA LEU A 46 15.27 17.52 -13.61
C LEU A 46 15.72 16.49 -12.56
N ILE A 47 17.02 16.50 -12.18
CA ILE A 47 17.56 15.67 -11.09
C ILE A 47 16.88 16.07 -9.77
N ASN A 48 16.89 17.36 -9.43
CA ASN A 48 16.26 17.84 -8.19
C ASN A 48 14.75 17.56 -8.15
N LEU A 49 14.05 17.69 -9.28
CA LEU A 49 12.63 17.35 -9.39
C LEU A 49 12.38 15.85 -9.19
N SER A 50 13.28 15.01 -9.73
CA SER A 50 13.19 13.54 -9.54
C SER A 50 13.34 13.17 -8.06
N ASP A 51 14.24 13.83 -7.34
CA ASP A 51 14.46 13.63 -5.90
C ASP A 51 13.29 14.12 -5.07
N ILE A 52 12.76 15.34 -5.37
CA ILE A 52 11.62 15.93 -4.64
C ILE A 52 10.35 15.09 -4.84
N PHE A 53 10.11 14.61 -6.05
CA PHE A 53 8.91 13.86 -6.39
C PHE A 53 9.04 12.34 -6.15
N HIS A 54 10.24 11.86 -5.81
CA HIS A 54 10.57 10.44 -5.66
C HIS A 54 10.26 9.60 -6.91
N VAL A 55 10.63 10.12 -8.08
CA VAL A 55 10.41 9.49 -9.38
C VAL A 55 11.68 9.50 -10.22
N THR A 56 11.78 8.68 -11.26
CA THR A 56 12.93 8.72 -12.16
C THR A 56 12.82 9.91 -13.12
N ILE A 57 13.95 10.42 -13.64
CA ILE A 57 13.96 11.47 -14.68
C ILE A 57 13.22 10.97 -15.92
N ASP A 58 13.35 9.69 -16.25
CA ASP A 58 12.63 9.05 -17.35
C ASP A 58 11.12 9.22 -17.21
N SER A 59 10.57 9.02 -16.01
CA SER A 59 9.15 9.24 -15.72
C SER A 59 8.71 10.68 -15.92
N LEU A 60 9.61 11.66 -15.73
CA LEU A 60 9.31 13.07 -15.94
C LEU A 60 9.30 13.46 -17.42
N VAL A 61 10.17 12.86 -18.25
CA VAL A 61 10.46 13.38 -19.62
C VAL A 61 9.97 12.52 -20.76
N LYS A 62 9.78 11.19 -20.59
CA LYS A 62 9.34 10.29 -21.67
C LYS A 62 7.82 10.34 -21.86
N GLU A 63 7.38 10.23 -23.12
CA GLU A 63 5.95 10.26 -23.48
C GLU A 63 5.25 8.89 -23.34
N ASP A 64 6.01 7.81 -23.21
CA ASP A 64 5.49 6.43 -23.24
C ASP A 64 4.74 5.97 -21.98
N ASP A 65 4.40 6.89 -21.09
CA ASP A 65 3.74 6.60 -19.81
C ASP A 65 2.20 6.66 -19.84
N CYS A 66 1.56 6.29 -20.93
CA CYS A 66 0.15 5.87 -20.84
C CYS A 66 -0.03 4.71 -19.84
N ILE A 67 1.01 3.88 -19.69
CA ILE A 67 1.07 2.80 -18.68
C ILE A 67 1.19 3.40 -17.28
N ALA A 68 1.98 4.46 -17.05
CA ALA A 68 2.13 5.07 -15.72
C ALA A 68 0.87 5.83 -15.27
N LEU A 69 0.17 6.52 -16.15
CA LEU A 69 -1.08 7.21 -15.80
C LEU A 69 -2.22 6.22 -15.54
N GLU A 70 -2.28 5.11 -16.27
CA GLU A 70 -3.19 4.00 -15.96
C GLU A 70 -2.75 3.30 -14.68
N GLN A 71 -1.44 3.12 -14.45
CA GLN A 71 -0.88 2.54 -13.23
C GLN A 71 -1.21 3.40 -12.00
N GLU A 72 -1.14 4.72 -12.09
CA GLU A 72 -1.42 5.63 -10.97
C GLU A 72 -2.91 5.74 -10.63
N SER A 73 -3.80 5.67 -11.60
CA SER A 73 -5.24 5.53 -11.33
C SER A 73 -5.56 4.17 -10.71
N ILE A 74 -4.90 3.11 -11.16
CA ILE A 74 -4.95 1.77 -10.57
C ILE A 74 -4.38 1.80 -9.15
N ASP A 75 -3.32 2.54 -8.89
CA ASP A 75 -2.64 2.60 -7.58
C ASP A 75 -3.47 3.24 -6.48
N TYR A 76 -4.10 4.38 -6.76
CA TYR A 76 -5.00 5.03 -5.79
C TYR A 76 -6.24 4.18 -5.55
N ASP A 77 -6.75 3.59 -6.60
CA ASP A 77 -7.91 2.71 -6.59
C ASP A 77 -7.58 1.40 -5.85
N LEU A 78 -6.40 0.81 -6.10
CA LEU A 78 -5.93 -0.39 -5.42
C LEU A 78 -5.75 -0.19 -3.90
N ALA A 79 -5.16 0.91 -3.45
CA ALA A 79 -4.98 1.18 -2.02
C ALA A 79 -6.33 1.31 -1.30
N SER A 80 -7.27 2.04 -1.89
CA SER A 80 -8.62 2.18 -1.37
C SER A 80 -9.40 0.86 -1.39
N PHE A 81 -9.23 0.09 -2.46
CA PHE A 81 -9.83 -1.24 -2.59
C PHE A 81 -9.27 -2.22 -1.54
N LEU A 82 -7.94 -2.27 -1.33
CA LEU A 82 -7.31 -3.13 -0.32
C LEU A 82 -7.87 -2.85 1.08
N VAL A 83 -8.05 -1.59 1.47
CA VAL A 83 -8.65 -1.24 2.75
C VAL A 83 -10.07 -1.80 2.87
N LYS A 84 -10.93 -1.55 1.88
CA LYS A 84 -12.31 -2.07 1.86
C LYS A 84 -12.33 -3.60 1.92
N ALA A 85 -11.49 -4.27 1.13
CA ALA A 85 -11.40 -5.72 1.06
C ALA A 85 -11.00 -6.33 2.42
N LYS A 86 -9.92 -5.83 3.03
CA LYS A 86 -9.44 -6.29 4.34
C LYS A 86 -10.47 -6.05 5.45
N GLN A 87 -11.14 -4.89 5.45
CA GLN A 87 -12.20 -4.57 6.39
C GLN A 87 -13.47 -5.39 6.18
N SER A 88 -13.70 -5.91 4.97
CA SER A 88 -14.89 -6.69 4.62
C SER A 88 -14.70 -8.21 4.66
N THR A 89 -13.50 -8.72 4.96
CA THR A 89 -13.17 -10.16 4.92
C THR A 89 -12.77 -10.72 6.29
N TYR A 90 -11.57 -11.26 6.42
CA TYR A 90 -11.10 -11.94 7.63
C TYR A 90 -11.26 -11.09 8.91
N ALA A 91 -10.90 -9.83 8.86
CA ALA A 91 -10.96 -8.94 10.02
C ALA A 91 -12.41 -8.74 10.54
N SER A 92 -13.40 -8.65 9.66
CA SER A 92 -14.81 -8.51 10.01
C SER A 92 -15.55 -9.84 10.20
N LYS A 93 -14.90 -10.97 9.94
CA LYS A 93 -15.50 -12.32 9.91
C LYS A 93 -16.62 -12.47 8.86
N GLN A 94 -16.59 -11.65 7.79
CA GLN A 94 -17.58 -11.65 6.72
C GLN A 94 -16.99 -12.21 5.43
N ASN A 95 -17.85 -12.48 4.45
CA ASN A 95 -17.47 -12.87 3.10
C ASN A 95 -16.59 -14.12 3.02
N LYS A 96 -16.81 -15.08 3.93
CA LYS A 96 -16.20 -16.41 3.85
C LYS A 96 -16.81 -17.15 2.66
N ILE A 97 -15.98 -17.77 1.82
CA ILE A 97 -16.37 -18.55 0.66
C ILE A 97 -16.03 -20.03 0.85
N GLN A 98 -16.45 -20.87 -0.12
CA GLN A 98 -16.07 -22.27 -0.13
C GLN A 98 -14.54 -22.39 -0.31
N SER A 99 -13.91 -23.31 0.45
CA SER A 99 -12.48 -23.58 0.36
C SER A 99 -12.06 -23.95 -1.06
N SER A 100 -11.12 -23.23 -1.61
CA SER A 100 -10.55 -23.46 -2.95
C SER A 100 -9.49 -24.57 -2.94
N ARG A 101 -8.90 -24.84 -1.78
CA ARG A 101 -7.87 -25.87 -1.55
C ARG A 101 -8.26 -26.70 -0.33
N LEU A 102 -7.78 -27.95 -0.29
CA LEU A 102 -8.01 -28.84 0.85
C LEU A 102 -7.55 -28.15 2.16
N ASP A 103 -8.45 -28.08 3.16
CA ASP A 103 -8.21 -27.48 4.48
C ASP A 103 -7.90 -25.97 4.48
N SER A 104 -8.20 -25.24 3.39
CA SER A 104 -8.07 -23.79 3.36
C SER A 104 -9.28 -23.09 3.99
N HIS A 105 -9.01 -21.88 4.53
CA HIS A 105 -10.02 -20.91 4.92
C HIS A 105 -9.94 -19.74 3.94
N ASP A 106 -11.00 -19.56 3.15
CA ASP A 106 -11.00 -18.61 2.04
C ASP A 106 -12.03 -17.51 2.27
N TYR A 107 -11.65 -16.28 1.97
CA TYR A 107 -12.48 -15.09 1.99
C TYR A 107 -12.35 -14.38 0.65
N ALA A 108 -13.43 -13.76 0.16
CA ALA A 108 -13.40 -12.98 -1.07
C ALA A 108 -14.17 -11.68 -0.91
N TYR A 109 -13.74 -10.66 -1.63
CA TYR A 109 -14.42 -9.37 -1.76
C TYR A 109 -14.30 -8.87 -3.18
N GLU A 110 -15.38 -8.34 -3.74
CA GLU A 110 -15.43 -7.80 -5.10
C GLU A 110 -16.03 -6.40 -5.06
N ASP A 111 -15.43 -5.49 -5.80
CA ASP A 111 -15.92 -4.12 -5.98
C ASP A 111 -15.50 -3.64 -7.39
N GLU A 112 -16.50 -3.35 -8.24
CA GLU A 112 -16.31 -2.92 -9.62
C GLU A 112 -15.38 -3.84 -10.43
N ASN A 113 -14.14 -3.38 -10.67
CA ASN A 113 -13.16 -4.08 -11.52
C ASN A 113 -12.16 -4.92 -10.71
N TYR A 114 -12.25 -4.88 -9.37
CA TYR A 114 -11.32 -5.56 -8.48
C TYR A 114 -11.97 -6.74 -7.77
N ARG A 115 -11.19 -7.81 -7.62
CA ARG A 115 -11.52 -8.97 -6.81
C ARG A 115 -10.35 -9.30 -5.90
N TYR A 116 -10.63 -9.43 -4.60
CA TYR A 116 -9.68 -9.83 -3.57
C TYR A 116 -9.99 -11.24 -3.09
N ILE A 117 -8.95 -12.05 -2.89
CA ILE A 117 -9.05 -13.36 -2.26
C ILE A 117 -7.98 -13.44 -1.17
N ASP A 118 -8.39 -13.80 0.05
CA ASP A 118 -7.51 -14.18 1.15
C ASP A 118 -7.71 -15.66 1.44
N SER A 119 -6.65 -16.45 1.39
CA SER A 119 -6.69 -17.89 1.57
C SER A 119 -5.57 -18.34 2.51
N PHE A 120 -5.91 -18.99 3.63
CA PHE A 120 -4.93 -19.43 4.61
C PHE A 120 -5.22 -20.83 5.18
N PHE A 121 -4.21 -21.39 5.82
CA PHE A 121 -4.22 -22.67 6.52
C PHE A 121 -3.74 -22.50 7.95
N GLY A 122 -4.21 -23.38 8.83
CA GLY A 122 -3.74 -23.45 10.20
C GLY A 122 -4.44 -22.51 11.18
N SER A 123 -3.95 -22.47 12.41
CA SER A 123 -4.54 -21.69 13.49
C SER A 123 -3.49 -21.05 14.42
N SER A 124 -2.80 -21.84 15.23
CA SER A 124 -1.71 -21.34 16.11
C SER A 124 -0.40 -21.12 15.34
N LEU A 125 -0.17 -21.90 14.30
CA LEU A 125 0.79 -21.70 13.23
C LEU A 125 -0.04 -21.61 11.96
N PHE A 126 0.08 -20.55 11.22
CA PHE A 126 -0.72 -20.34 10.01
C PHE A 126 0.09 -19.68 8.90
N SER A 127 -0.30 -19.96 7.69
CA SER A 127 0.27 -19.37 6.49
C SER A 127 -0.83 -19.07 5.49
N GLY A 128 -0.72 -17.97 4.79
CA GLY A 128 -1.72 -17.60 3.81
C GLY A 128 -1.21 -16.65 2.73
N GLN A 129 -2.11 -16.35 1.83
CA GLN A 129 -1.86 -15.49 0.69
C GLN A 129 -3.09 -14.62 0.41
N GLU A 130 -2.85 -13.35 0.23
CA GLU A 130 -3.80 -12.38 -0.33
C GLU A 130 -3.49 -12.15 -1.81
N ILE A 131 -4.50 -12.13 -2.67
CA ILE A 131 -4.35 -11.89 -4.11
C ILE A 131 -5.40 -10.87 -4.52
N VAL A 132 -5.00 -9.89 -5.33
CA VAL A 132 -5.91 -8.95 -5.99
C VAL A 132 -5.85 -9.16 -7.49
N TYR A 133 -7.04 -9.24 -8.07
CA TYR A 133 -7.26 -9.25 -9.52
C TYR A 133 -7.86 -7.91 -9.93
N HIS A 134 -7.41 -7.38 -11.06
CA HIS A 134 -8.02 -6.27 -11.77
C HIS A 134 -8.41 -6.74 -13.16
N LYS A 135 -9.73 -6.66 -13.49
CA LYS A 135 -10.27 -7.18 -14.77
C LYS A 135 -9.79 -8.60 -15.08
N ASP A 136 -9.93 -9.51 -14.09
CA ASP A 136 -9.54 -10.94 -14.17
C ASP A 136 -8.04 -11.24 -14.32
N LYS A 137 -7.18 -10.23 -14.22
CA LYS A 137 -5.72 -10.42 -14.18
C LYS A 137 -5.18 -10.14 -12.78
N VAL A 138 -4.29 -11.00 -12.30
CA VAL A 138 -3.60 -10.75 -11.03
C VAL A 138 -2.78 -9.48 -11.16
N CYS A 139 -2.94 -8.54 -10.22
CA CYS A 139 -2.20 -7.29 -10.20
C CYS A 139 -1.39 -7.07 -8.92
N TRP A 140 -1.74 -7.75 -7.82
CA TRP A 140 -1.04 -7.63 -6.55
C TRP A 140 -1.18 -8.90 -5.72
N SER A 141 -0.15 -9.23 -4.91
CA SER A 141 -0.25 -10.30 -3.93
C SER A 141 0.60 -10.06 -2.70
N MET A 142 0.20 -10.69 -1.58
CA MET A 142 0.95 -10.75 -0.34
C MET A 142 0.92 -12.17 0.23
N ASN A 143 2.06 -12.68 0.66
CA ASN A 143 2.16 -13.90 1.44
C ASN A 143 2.40 -13.55 2.91
N TYR A 144 1.89 -14.36 3.81
CA TYR A 144 2.10 -14.17 5.24
C TYR A 144 2.23 -15.50 5.99
N TYR A 145 2.92 -15.43 7.12
CA TYR A 145 3.08 -16.52 8.06
C TYR A 145 2.98 -15.96 9.49
N GLY A 146 2.23 -16.63 10.35
CA GLY A 146 2.05 -16.21 11.73
C GLY A 146 2.18 -17.34 12.74
N LYS A 147 2.65 -16.99 13.94
CA LYS A 147 2.82 -17.89 15.06
C LYS A 147 2.26 -17.31 16.34
N VAL A 148 1.33 -18.01 16.96
CA VAL A 148 0.90 -17.78 18.35
C VAL A 148 1.96 -18.33 19.29
N LEU A 149 2.44 -17.52 20.23
CA LEU A 149 3.58 -17.86 21.11
C LEU A 149 3.14 -18.36 22.48
N ASN A 150 1.96 -17.92 22.97
CA ASN A 150 1.39 -18.39 24.22
C ASN A 150 -0.14 -18.17 24.28
N ASN A 151 -0.76 -18.60 25.38
CA ASN A 151 -2.21 -18.60 25.58
C ASN A 151 -2.83 -17.23 25.95
N HIS A 152 -2.05 -16.17 26.09
CA HIS A 152 -2.56 -14.80 26.20
C HIS A 152 -2.88 -14.17 24.84
N PHE A 153 -2.61 -14.86 23.73
CA PHE A 153 -2.99 -14.36 22.41
C PHE A 153 -4.49 -14.22 22.27
N SER A 154 -4.93 -13.11 21.70
CA SER A 154 -6.31 -12.84 21.33
C SER A 154 -6.45 -12.68 19.81
N GLY A 155 -7.12 -13.64 19.18
CA GLY A 155 -7.45 -13.53 17.75
C GLY A 155 -8.47 -12.44 17.42
N ASP A 156 -9.32 -12.08 18.40
CA ASP A 156 -10.25 -10.96 18.22
C ASP A 156 -9.52 -9.62 18.27
N PHE A 157 -8.53 -9.46 19.15
CA PHE A 157 -7.69 -8.26 19.18
C PHE A 157 -6.87 -8.11 17.87
N LEU A 158 -6.32 -9.22 17.33
CA LEU A 158 -5.65 -9.17 16.01
C LEU A 158 -6.59 -8.63 14.92
N LYS A 159 -7.84 -9.11 14.89
CA LYS A 159 -8.85 -8.63 13.91
C LYS A 159 -9.18 -7.15 14.11
N GLU A 160 -9.36 -6.72 15.35
CA GLU A 160 -9.60 -5.31 15.67
C GLU A 160 -8.44 -4.41 15.20
N ALA A 161 -7.20 -4.83 15.41
CA ALA A 161 -6.02 -4.12 14.91
C ALA A 161 -5.99 -4.05 13.38
N LEU A 162 -6.25 -5.16 12.70
CA LEU A 162 -6.28 -5.21 11.23
C LEU A 162 -7.42 -4.37 10.62
N LEU A 163 -8.53 -4.19 11.33
CA LEU A 163 -9.61 -3.26 10.90
C LEU A 163 -9.18 -1.79 10.90
N GLN A 164 -8.08 -1.43 11.59
CA GLN A 164 -7.56 -0.06 11.61
C GLN A 164 -6.66 0.27 10.42
N VAL A 165 -6.54 -0.62 9.43
CA VAL A 165 -5.78 -0.40 8.20
C VAL A 165 -6.25 0.87 7.49
N LYS A 166 -5.31 1.64 6.93
CA LYS A 166 -5.56 2.92 6.26
C LYS A 166 -4.99 2.93 4.84
N ALA A 167 -5.58 3.73 3.96
CA ALA A 167 -5.17 3.84 2.55
C ALA A 167 -3.72 4.33 2.36
N ILE A 168 -3.17 5.07 3.33
CA ILE A 168 -1.76 5.51 3.30
C ILE A 168 -0.78 4.33 3.47
N ASN A 169 -1.20 3.28 4.19
CA ASN A 169 -0.46 2.02 4.31
C ASN A 169 -1.46 0.85 4.35
N PRO A 170 -1.92 0.38 3.16
CA PRO A 170 -2.97 -0.63 3.06
C PRO A 170 -2.45 -2.07 3.18
N LEU A 171 -1.13 -2.24 3.41
CA LEU A 171 -0.46 -3.52 3.23
C LEU A 171 -0.82 -4.55 4.31
N ARG A 172 -0.90 -4.13 5.60
CA ARG A 172 -1.25 -5.04 6.69
C ARG A 172 -2.15 -4.38 7.74
N GLY A 173 -1.64 -3.97 8.86
CA GLY A 173 -2.32 -3.24 9.93
C GLY A 173 -1.72 -1.84 10.14
N PRO A 174 -2.16 -1.08 11.14
CA PRO A 174 -1.55 0.19 11.51
C PRO A 174 -0.17 -0.05 12.12
N ASP A 175 0.70 0.97 12.11
CA ASP A 175 2.03 0.87 12.72
C ASP A 175 1.94 0.49 14.20
N ILE A 176 0.94 1.02 14.91
CA ILE A 176 0.63 0.69 16.29
C ILE A 176 -0.89 0.77 16.53
N TYR A 177 -1.41 -0.18 17.31
CA TYR A 177 -2.78 -0.16 17.85
C TYR A 177 -2.79 -0.70 19.26
N GLN A 178 -3.47 0.00 20.18
CA GLN A 178 -3.53 -0.41 21.58
C GLN A 178 -4.96 -0.42 22.09
N GLN A 179 -5.32 -1.49 22.81
CA GLN A 179 -6.60 -1.60 23.51
C GLN A 179 -6.44 -2.46 24.78
N GLY A 180 -6.77 -1.88 25.93
CA GLY A 180 -6.57 -2.52 27.21
C GLY A 180 -5.10 -2.87 27.44
N GLU A 181 -4.82 -4.14 27.72
CA GLU A 181 -3.46 -4.65 27.99
C GLU A 181 -2.74 -5.13 26.72
N TYR A 182 -3.39 -5.05 25.54
CA TYR A 182 -2.84 -5.49 24.28
C TYR A 182 -2.26 -4.33 23.47
N THR A 183 -1.12 -4.56 22.84
CA THR A 183 -0.50 -3.67 21.87
C THR A 183 -0.13 -4.45 20.63
N TYR A 184 -0.66 -4.04 19.48
CA TYR A 184 -0.25 -4.49 18.15
C TYR A 184 0.80 -3.52 17.62
N VAL A 185 1.86 -4.07 17.01
CA VAL A 185 2.91 -3.31 16.32
C VAL A 185 3.14 -3.93 14.98
N CYS A 186 3.22 -3.10 13.93
CA CYS A 186 3.52 -3.51 12.58
C CYS A 186 4.64 -2.65 12.01
N HIS A 187 5.61 -3.29 11.38
CA HIS A 187 6.69 -2.62 10.67
C HIS A 187 6.69 -3.09 9.22
N VAL A 188 6.70 -2.16 8.29
CA VAL A 188 6.75 -2.41 6.83
C VAL A 188 7.99 -1.73 6.29
N ASP A 189 8.74 -2.46 5.47
CA ASP A 189 9.85 -1.98 4.68
C ASP A 189 9.47 -2.11 3.19
N GLY A 190 9.66 -1.02 2.43
CA GLY A 190 9.21 -0.93 1.04
C GLY A 190 7.83 -0.27 0.89
N ASP A 191 7.24 -0.46 -0.27
CA ASP A 191 5.94 0.10 -0.67
C ASP A 191 5.04 -0.96 -1.34
N LYS A 192 3.91 -0.53 -1.94
CA LYS A 192 2.98 -1.45 -2.61
C LYS A 192 3.59 -2.25 -3.77
N ASP A 193 4.68 -1.75 -4.38
CA ASP A 193 5.32 -2.40 -5.53
C ASP A 193 6.19 -3.58 -5.09
N MET A 194 6.89 -3.44 -3.96
CA MET A 194 7.64 -4.49 -3.31
C MET A 194 7.84 -4.16 -1.83
N PHE A 195 7.36 -5.03 -0.96
CA PHE A 195 7.47 -4.86 0.49
C PHE A 195 7.74 -6.15 1.23
N CYS A 196 8.29 -6.00 2.42
CA CYS A 196 8.27 -7.02 3.45
C CYS A 196 7.97 -6.36 4.81
N GLY A 197 7.54 -7.17 5.77
CA GLY A 197 7.25 -6.62 7.08
C GLY A 197 7.07 -7.69 8.15
N THR A 198 6.95 -7.18 9.36
CA THR A 198 6.70 -7.97 10.56
C THR A 198 5.56 -7.36 11.35
N GLU A 199 4.80 -8.19 12.02
CA GLU A 199 3.79 -7.75 12.98
C GLU A 199 3.91 -8.54 14.29
N GLY A 200 3.51 -7.94 15.38
CA GLY A 200 3.51 -8.58 16.70
C GLY A 200 2.39 -8.08 17.56
N ILE A 201 1.94 -8.95 18.47
CA ILE A 201 1.03 -8.58 19.55
C ILE A 201 1.73 -8.81 20.87
N TYR A 202 1.70 -7.79 21.71
CA TYR A 202 2.16 -7.83 23.09
C TYR A 202 0.95 -7.82 24.01
N TYR A 203 0.94 -8.71 24.99
CA TYR A 203 0.07 -8.64 26.17
C TYR A 203 0.90 -8.10 27.32
N GLN A 204 0.56 -6.91 27.82
CA GLN A 204 1.43 -6.10 28.66
C GLN A 204 2.81 -5.89 28.00
N SER A 205 3.87 -6.49 28.50
CA SER A 205 5.22 -6.41 27.91
C SER A 205 5.69 -7.71 27.27
N THR A 206 4.83 -8.74 27.20
CA THR A 206 5.19 -10.08 26.69
C THR A 206 4.69 -10.25 25.26
N LEU A 207 5.58 -10.60 24.33
CA LEU A 207 5.21 -10.94 22.95
C LEU A 207 4.41 -12.25 22.97
N VAL A 208 3.16 -12.19 22.47
CA VAL A 208 2.22 -13.32 22.45
C VAL A 208 1.90 -13.82 21.04
N TYR A 209 2.22 -13.02 20.02
CA TYR A 209 2.06 -13.36 18.62
C TYR A 209 3.12 -12.67 17.79
N GLN A 210 3.59 -13.35 16.75
CA GLN A 210 4.50 -12.80 15.75
C GLN A 210 4.08 -13.24 14.34
N GLY A 211 4.08 -12.30 13.40
CA GLY A 211 3.79 -12.51 12.00
C GLY A 211 4.86 -11.91 11.09
N TYR A 212 4.96 -12.47 9.90
CA TYR A 212 5.84 -12.04 8.81
C TYR A 212 5.03 -11.98 7.53
N PHE A 213 5.28 -11.00 6.70
CA PHE A 213 4.61 -10.86 5.42
C PHE A 213 5.51 -10.20 4.38
N HIS A 214 5.25 -10.49 3.12
CA HIS A 214 5.93 -9.88 1.98
C HIS A 214 5.05 -9.95 0.74
N GLY A 215 5.25 -9.05 -0.19
CA GLY A 215 4.44 -9.02 -1.41
C GLY A 215 4.80 -7.87 -2.32
N GLY A 216 3.88 -7.57 -3.24
CA GLY A 216 4.02 -6.46 -4.18
C GLY A 216 3.13 -6.60 -5.40
N MET A 217 3.36 -5.71 -6.37
CA MET A 217 2.67 -5.74 -7.66
C MET A 217 3.08 -6.98 -8.47
N ILE A 218 2.14 -7.50 -9.24
CA ILE A 218 2.32 -8.60 -10.20
C ILE A 218 2.08 -8.03 -11.60
N MET A 219 3.03 -8.25 -12.51
CA MET A 219 2.96 -7.78 -13.91
C MET A 219 2.71 -8.96 -14.86
#